data_4b6644c17f69f680b552438b08f9c99f
#
_entry.id   4b6644c17f69f680b552438b08f9c99f
#
_cell.length_a   1.000
_cell.length_b   1.000
_cell.length_c   1.000
_cell.angle_alpha   90.00
_cell.angle_beta   90.00
_cell.angle_gamma   90.00
#
_symmetry.space_group_name_H-M   'P 1'
#
loop_
_entity.id
_entity.type
_entity.pdbx_description
1 polymer ?
#
loop_
_entity_poly.entity_id
_entity_poly.type
_entity_poly.pdbx_seq_one_letter_code
_entity_poly.pdbx_strand_id
1 'polypeptide(L)'
;RLQLLTYMDAMCKQEEAEPAGVFYYNLIEPMVKASKNMTDEEIEEEIRKQFKMRGLILADIDIVRKMDKKLVTGSSNIIPATINKDETLSNKSSNITKMQFEYLQKYTNKIIKQISEEILSGNIDVKPYYNTKDKKTPCEYCTYKSICQFDTGICKKEYKYISNLEKETILEMMKEE
;
A
#
# COMPACT_ATOMS: atom_id res chain seq x y z
N ARG A 1 -1.45 1.99 -3.51
CA ARG A 1 -1.49 2.57 -4.86
C ARG A 1 -2.82 2.21 -5.51
N LEU A 2 -3.49 3.17 -6.13
CA LEU A 2 -4.82 3.03 -6.72
C LEU A 2 -4.91 1.86 -7.72
N GLN A 3 -3.93 1.72 -8.60
CA GLN A 3 -3.86 0.69 -9.64
C GLN A 3 -4.09 -0.74 -9.10
N LEU A 4 -3.41 -1.12 -8.01
CA LEU A 4 -3.55 -2.47 -7.44
C LEU A 4 -4.96 -2.72 -6.91
N LEU A 5 -5.55 -1.71 -6.28
CA LEU A 5 -6.92 -1.78 -5.76
C LEU A 5 -7.95 -1.86 -6.87
N THR A 6 -7.72 -1.12 -7.98
CA THR A 6 -8.57 -1.20 -9.19
C THR A 6 -8.52 -2.59 -9.81
N TYR A 7 -7.32 -3.19 -9.92
CA TYR A 7 -7.19 -4.55 -10.45
C TYR A 7 -7.88 -5.58 -9.56
N MET A 8 -7.72 -5.45 -8.23
CA MET A 8 -8.42 -6.31 -7.28
C MET A 8 -9.94 -6.22 -7.48
N ASP A 9 -10.51 -5.01 -7.55
CA ASP A 9 -11.95 -4.81 -7.73
C ASP A 9 -12.45 -5.40 -9.06
N ALA A 10 -11.71 -5.19 -10.14
CA ALA A 10 -12.03 -5.74 -11.46
C ALA A 10 -12.02 -7.27 -11.46
N MET A 11 -10.96 -7.88 -10.88
CA MET A 11 -10.84 -9.34 -10.80
C MET A 11 -11.92 -9.96 -9.92
N CYS A 12 -12.21 -9.36 -8.75
CA CYS A 12 -13.26 -9.86 -7.86
C CYS A 12 -14.64 -9.82 -8.53
N LYS A 13 -14.94 -8.79 -9.33
CA LYS A 13 -16.19 -8.68 -10.09
C LYS A 13 -16.26 -9.69 -11.23
N GLN A 14 -15.16 -9.90 -11.95
CA GLN A 14 -15.10 -10.83 -13.07
C GLN A 14 -15.26 -12.28 -12.62
N GLU A 15 -14.58 -12.66 -11.55
CA GLU A 15 -14.54 -14.04 -11.04
C GLU A 15 -15.63 -14.33 -9.98
N GLU A 16 -16.50 -13.35 -9.68
CA GLU A 16 -17.49 -13.41 -8.59
C GLU A 16 -16.86 -13.85 -7.26
N ALA A 17 -15.64 -13.36 -6.97
CA ALA A 17 -14.83 -13.77 -5.85
C ALA A 17 -14.64 -12.67 -4.81
N GLU A 18 -14.32 -13.05 -3.58
CA GLU A 18 -14.00 -12.13 -2.49
C GLU A 18 -12.47 -11.91 -2.39
N PRO A 19 -12.03 -10.67 -2.07
CA PRO A 19 -10.61 -10.40 -1.95
C PRO A 19 -10.01 -11.06 -0.71
N ALA A 20 -9.01 -11.90 -0.88
CA ALA A 20 -8.23 -12.51 0.19
C ALA A 20 -7.03 -11.63 0.63
N GLY A 21 -6.56 -10.78 -0.27
CA GLY A 21 -5.47 -9.85 -0.02
C GLY A 21 -4.96 -9.17 -1.28
N VAL A 22 -4.18 -8.13 -1.09
CA VAL A 22 -3.48 -7.40 -2.15
C VAL A 22 -2.03 -7.18 -1.75
N PHE A 23 -1.09 -7.56 -2.60
CA PHE A 23 0.31 -7.57 -2.25
C PHE A 23 1.19 -6.95 -3.33
N TYR A 24 2.27 -6.32 -2.88
CA TYR A 24 3.42 -5.95 -3.68
C TYR A 24 4.58 -6.87 -3.36
N TYR A 25 5.18 -7.43 -4.37
CA TYR A 25 6.44 -8.15 -4.28
C TYR A 25 7.56 -7.30 -4.86
N ASN A 26 8.68 -7.21 -4.13
CA ASN A 26 9.84 -6.47 -4.61
C ASN A 26 10.71 -7.42 -5.46
N LEU A 27 10.91 -7.05 -6.74
CA LEU A 27 11.75 -7.80 -7.67
C LEU A 27 13.20 -7.35 -7.69
N ILE A 28 13.53 -6.29 -6.94
CA ILE A 28 14.90 -5.79 -6.87
C ILE A 28 15.68 -6.68 -5.92
N GLU A 29 16.84 -7.16 -6.36
CA GLU A 29 17.75 -7.93 -5.53
C GLU A 29 18.19 -7.10 -4.31
N PRO A 30 17.94 -7.59 -3.09
CA PRO A 30 18.23 -6.83 -1.89
C PRO A 30 19.73 -6.86 -1.58
N MET A 31 20.27 -5.71 -1.22
CA MET A 31 21.60 -5.66 -0.63
C MET A 31 21.50 -5.86 0.89
N VAL A 32 22.09 -6.93 1.37
CA VAL A 32 22.18 -7.26 2.79
C VAL A 32 23.52 -6.80 3.35
N LYS A 33 23.48 -6.12 4.46
CA LYS A 33 24.70 -5.77 5.22
C LYS A 33 25.08 -6.97 6.08
N ALA A 34 25.96 -7.81 5.57
CA ALA A 34 26.52 -8.91 6.33
C ALA A 34 27.65 -8.44 7.25
N SER A 35 27.66 -8.88 8.51
CA SER A 35 28.82 -8.77 9.39
C SER A 35 29.81 -9.89 9.07
N LYS A 36 31.09 -9.73 9.45
CA LYS A 36 32.14 -10.73 9.19
C LYS A 36 31.88 -12.10 9.80
N ASN A 37 30.94 -12.22 10.74
CA ASN A 37 30.67 -13.43 11.49
C ASN A 37 29.34 -14.11 11.09
N MET A 38 28.64 -13.59 10.09
CA MET A 38 27.40 -14.20 9.60
C MET A 38 27.72 -15.41 8.74
N THR A 39 26.97 -16.49 8.94
CA THR A 39 27.01 -17.66 8.08
C THR A 39 26.24 -17.41 6.79
N ASP A 40 26.50 -18.20 5.75
CA ASP A 40 25.76 -18.11 4.48
C ASP A 40 24.26 -18.35 4.68
N GLU A 41 23.87 -19.22 5.61
CA GLU A 41 22.47 -19.50 5.95
C GLU A 41 21.78 -18.29 6.60
N GLU A 42 22.47 -17.56 7.48
CA GLU A 42 21.96 -16.33 8.09
C GLU A 42 21.81 -15.20 7.05
N ILE A 43 22.74 -15.11 6.11
CA ILE A 43 22.68 -14.16 5.00
C ILE A 43 21.48 -14.48 4.11
N GLU A 44 21.26 -15.74 3.73
CA GLU A 44 20.10 -16.15 2.96
C GLU A 44 18.78 -15.83 3.67
N GLU A 45 18.72 -16.05 4.98
CA GLU A 45 17.52 -15.72 5.77
C GLU A 45 17.24 -14.21 5.76
N GLU A 46 18.25 -13.36 5.88
CA GLU A 46 18.09 -11.90 5.79
C GLU A 46 17.65 -11.45 4.39
N ILE A 47 18.18 -12.08 3.34
CA ILE A 47 17.73 -11.87 1.96
C ILE A 47 16.25 -12.24 1.83
N ARG A 48 15.84 -13.39 2.32
CA ARG A 48 14.43 -13.86 2.27
C ARG A 48 13.48 -12.90 3.01
N LYS A 49 13.91 -12.36 4.16
CA LYS A 49 13.10 -11.36 4.91
C LYS A 49 12.85 -10.09 4.08
N GLN A 50 13.80 -9.68 3.23
CA GLN A 50 13.62 -8.50 2.37
C GLN A 50 12.66 -8.74 1.20
N PHE A 51 12.46 -9.98 0.79
CA PHE A 51 11.48 -10.38 -0.21
C PHE A 51 10.06 -10.52 0.34
N LYS A 52 9.87 -10.34 1.65
CA LYS A 52 8.54 -10.38 2.27
C LYS A 52 7.58 -9.42 1.55
N MET A 53 6.45 -9.95 1.11
CA MET A 53 5.41 -9.16 0.46
C MET A 53 4.89 -8.06 1.37
N ARG A 54 4.52 -6.93 0.78
CA ARG A 54 3.90 -5.79 1.48
C ARG A 54 2.51 -5.57 0.92
N GLY A 55 1.55 -5.25 1.78
CA GLY A 55 0.17 -5.04 1.34
C GLY A 55 -0.83 -5.27 2.44
N LEU A 56 -2.06 -5.58 2.05
CA LEU A 56 -3.17 -5.86 2.95
C LEU A 56 -3.61 -7.31 2.79
N ILE A 57 -3.97 -7.96 3.89
CA ILE A 57 -4.49 -9.33 3.93
C ILE A 57 -5.83 -9.34 4.64
N LEU A 58 -6.74 -10.22 4.22
CA LEU A 58 -8.00 -10.42 4.92
C LEU A 58 -7.75 -10.93 6.35
N ALA A 59 -8.47 -10.36 7.30
CA ALA A 59 -8.41 -10.73 8.70
C ALA A 59 -9.11 -12.08 8.97
N ASP A 60 -8.61 -13.13 8.28
CA ASP A 60 -9.09 -14.50 8.37
C ASP A 60 -7.87 -15.43 8.51
N ILE A 61 -7.82 -16.17 9.61
CA ILE A 61 -6.68 -17.02 9.94
C ILE A 61 -6.54 -18.21 9.00
N ASP A 62 -7.66 -18.74 8.50
CA ASP A 62 -7.64 -19.89 7.58
C ASP A 62 -7.09 -19.47 6.22
N ILE A 63 -7.40 -18.25 5.78
CA ILE A 63 -6.82 -17.67 4.57
C ILE A 63 -5.33 -17.43 4.75
N VAL A 64 -4.91 -16.88 5.88
CA VAL A 64 -3.48 -16.67 6.19
C VAL A 64 -2.72 -17.99 6.18
N ARG A 65 -3.26 -19.05 6.80
CA ARG A 65 -2.66 -20.40 6.81
C ARG A 65 -2.64 -21.06 5.44
N LYS A 66 -3.63 -20.79 4.57
CA LYS A 66 -3.60 -21.27 3.18
C LYS A 66 -2.52 -20.58 2.34
N MET A 67 -2.25 -19.29 2.61
CA MET A 67 -1.21 -18.53 1.93
C MET A 67 0.20 -18.89 2.40
N ASP A 68 0.38 -19.16 3.69
CA ASP A 68 1.64 -19.62 4.27
C ASP A 68 1.40 -20.86 5.13
N LYS A 69 1.50 -22.03 4.50
CA LYS A 69 1.27 -23.33 5.14
C LYS A 69 2.26 -23.67 6.27
N LYS A 70 3.41 -22.97 6.33
CA LYS A 70 4.41 -23.17 7.38
C LYS A 70 4.15 -22.29 8.62
N LEU A 71 3.27 -21.31 8.50
CA LEU A 71 2.96 -20.38 9.57
C LEU A 71 1.99 -21.00 10.58
N VAL A 72 2.50 -21.50 11.68
CA VAL A 72 1.70 -21.96 12.83
C VAL A 72 1.50 -20.84 13.83
N THR A 73 2.60 -20.23 14.30
CA THR A 73 2.64 -19.07 15.20
C THR A 73 3.82 -18.17 14.83
N GLY A 74 3.77 -16.90 15.22
CA GLY A 74 4.81 -15.94 14.91
C GLY A 74 4.57 -15.18 13.61
N SER A 75 5.60 -14.54 13.08
CA SER A 75 5.53 -13.71 11.87
C SER A 75 5.89 -14.52 10.64
N SER A 76 5.09 -14.42 9.60
CA SER A 76 5.41 -14.99 8.29
C SER A 76 6.61 -14.28 7.65
N ASN A 77 7.44 -15.04 6.95
CA ASN A 77 8.53 -14.50 6.13
C ASN A 77 8.09 -14.19 4.69
N ILE A 78 6.87 -14.55 4.31
CA ILE A 78 6.36 -14.42 2.94
C ILE A 78 5.33 -13.30 2.86
N ILE A 79 4.36 -13.28 3.78
CA ILE A 79 3.20 -12.37 3.78
C ILE A 79 3.23 -11.45 5.01
N PRO A 80 2.56 -10.27 4.98
CA PRO A 80 2.55 -9.32 6.10
C PRO A 80 1.56 -9.76 7.21
N ALA A 81 1.68 -11.00 7.68
CA ALA A 81 0.84 -11.58 8.71
C ALA A 81 1.67 -12.10 9.89
N THR A 82 1.08 -12.02 11.07
CA THR A 82 1.63 -12.57 12.32
C THR A 82 0.49 -13.24 13.08
N ILE A 83 0.66 -14.50 13.49
CA ILE A 83 -0.28 -15.26 14.29
C ILE A 83 0.23 -15.29 15.73
N ASN A 84 -0.61 -14.87 16.67
CA ASN A 84 -0.33 -14.94 18.10
C ASN A 84 -0.42 -16.40 18.62
N LYS A 85 0.04 -16.63 19.85
CA LYS A 85 -0.02 -17.96 20.50
C LYS A 85 -1.45 -18.44 20.78
N ASP A 86 -2.40 -17.51 20.88
CA ASP A 86 -3.84 -17.75 21.06
C ASP A 86 -4.58 -17.96 19.74
N GLU A 87 -3.85 -18.21 18.66
CA GLU A 87 -4.37 -18.40 17.31
C GLU A 87 -5.15 -17.20 16.75
N THR A 88 -4.90 -16.00 17.24
CA THR A 88 -5.46 -14.76 16.70
C THR A 88 -4.45 -14.05 15.79
N LEU A 89 -4.95 -13.20 14.88
CA LEU A 89 -4.08 -12.34 14.08
C LEU A 89 -3.59 -11.16 14.92
N SER A 90 -2.28 -10.95 14.93
CA SER A 90 -1.65 -9.86 15.66
C SER A 90 -2.02 -8.49 15.06
N ASN A 91 -2.12 -7.46 15.89
CA ASN A 91 -2.26 -6.07 15.46
C ASN A 91 -1.06 -5.57 14.63
N LYS A 92 0.08 -6.26 14.68
CA LYS A 92 1.24 -5.99 13.80
C LYS A 92 1.03 -6.47 12.37
N SER A 93 0.01 -7.28 12.11
CA SER A 93 -0.35 -7.72 10.76
C SER A 93 -1.01 -6.58 9.97
N SER A 94 -0.71 -6.50 8.68
CA SER A 94 -1.41 -5.59 7.77
C SER A 94 -2.77 -6.18 7.36
N ASN A 95 -3.56 -6.60 8.34
CA ASN A 95 -4.87 -7.21 8.13
C ASN A 95 -5.99 -6.17 8.10
N ILE A 96 -7.02 -6.45 7.32
CA ILE A 96 -8.28 -5.69 7.29
C ILE A 96 -9.46 -6.66 7.20
N THR A 97 -10.60 -6.26 7.74
CA THR A 97 -11.82 -7.07 7.70
C THR A 97 -12.45 -7.05 6.30
N LYS A 98 -13.37 -7.98 6.03
CA LYS A 98 -14.15 -7.99 4.80
C LYS A 98 -14.86 -6.65 4.56
N MET A 99 -15.49 -6.10 5.57
CA MET A 99 -16.18 -4.81 5.51
C MET A 99 -15.21 -3.65 5.17
N GLN A 100 -14.00 -3.68 5.72
CA GLN A 100 -12.98 -2.69 5.40
C GLN A 100 -12.47 -2.82 3.96
N PHE A 101 -12.41 -4.04 3.40
CA PHE A 101 -12.15 -4.23 1.98
C PHE A 101 -13.26 -3.62 1.11
N GLU A 102 -14.52 -3.79 1.48
CA GLU A 102 -15.66 -3.18 0.78
C GLU A 102 -15.59 -1.65 0.80
N TYR A 103 -15.25 -1.04 1.95
CA TYR A 103 -15.04 0.41 2.04
C TYR A 103 -13.90 0.87 1.13
N LEU A 104 -12.79 0.13 1.13
CA LEU A 104 -11.64 0.43 0.29
C LEU A 104 -11.99 0.35 -1.20
N GLN A 105 -12.79 -0.64 -1.62
CA GLN A 105 -13.28 -0.76 -3.00
C GLN A 105 -14.21 0.40 -3.37
N LYS A 106 -15.18 0.73 -2.51
CA LYS A 106 -16.09 1.87 -2.74
C LYS A 106 -15.31 3.18 -2.88
N TYR A 107 -14.40 3.43 -1.96
CA TYR A 107 -13.55 4.62 -1.99
C TYR A 107 -12.70 4.68 -3.25
N THR A 108 -12.09 3.56 -3.65
CA THR A 108 -11.31 3.47 -4.89
C THR A 108 -12.14 3.85 -6.12
N ASN A 109 -13.35 3.32 -6.23
CA ASN A 109 -14.26 3.62 -7.33
C ASN A 109 -14.71 5.09 -7.32
N LYS A 110 -14.98 5.66 -6.13
CA LYS A 110 -15.29 7.08 -5.96
C LYS A 110 -14.15 7.97 -6.49
N ILE A 111 -12.91 7.67 -6.09
CA ILE A 111 -11.74 8.44 -6.54
C ILE A 111 -11.53 8.33 -8.05
N ILE A 112 -11.70 7.14 -8.64
CA ILE A 112 -11.60 6.96 -10.10
C ILE A 112 -12.65 7.80 -10.81
N LYS A 113 -13.88 7.78 -10.32
CA LYS A 113 -14.97 8.58 -10.87
C LYS A 113 -14.67 10.08 -10.80
N GLN A 114 -14.22 10.58 -9.64
CA GLN A 114 -13.82 11.98 -9.47
C GLN A 114 -12.71 12.41 -10.42
N ILE A 115 -11.66 11.60 -10.55
CA ILE A 115 -10.57 11.87 -11.50
C ILE A 115 -11.10 11.91 -12.95
N SER A 116 -11.99 10.98 -13.31
CA SER A 116 -12.59 10.96 -14.64
C SER A 116 -13.44 12.20 -14.92
N GLU A 117 -14.22 12.65 -13.94
CA GLU A 117 -15.02 13.86 -14.03
C GLU A 117 -14.14 15.12 -14.16
N GLU A 118 -13.05 15.21 -13.39
CA GLU A 118 -12.07 16.30 -13.51
C GLU A 118 -11.43 16.35 -14.91
N ILE A 119 -11.06 15.20 -15.47
CA ILE A 119 -10.50 15.10 -16.83
C ILE A 119 -11.55 15.56 -17.86
N LEU A 120 -12.78 15.06 -17.77
CA LEU A 120 -13.85 15.41 -18.69
C LEU A 120 -14.27 16.88 -18.61
N SER A 121 -14.16 17.50 -17.43
CA SER A 121 -14.42 18.93 -17.25
C SER A 121 -13.30 19.82 -17.77
N GLY A 122 -12.19 19.26 -18.26
CA GLY A 122 -11.04 20.00 -18.74
C GLY A 122 -10.22 20.66 -17.61
N ASN A 123 -10.27 20.12 -16.39
CA ASN A 123 -9.46 20.62 -15.29
C ASN A 123 -7.97 20.41 -15.56
N ILE A 124 -7.23 21.50 -15.74
CA ILE A 124 -5.77 21.53 -15.97
C ILE A 124 -4.98 22.15 -14.81
N ASP A 125 -5.61 22.25 -13.64
CA ASP A 125 -4.97 22.83 -12.47
C ASP A 125 -3.72 22.07 -12.06
N VAL A 126 -2.62 22.81 -11.88
CA VAL A 126 -1.36 22.25 -11.39
C VAL A 126 -1.37 22.26 -9.87
N LYS A 127 -1.68 21.11 -9.26
CA LYS A 127 -1.74 20.93 -7.80
C LYS A 127 -0.89 19.70 -7.39
N PRO A 128 0.46 19.79 -7.45
CA PRO A 128 1.30 18.68 -7.06
C PRO A 128 1.16 18.39 -5.56
N TYR A 129 1.34 17.13 -5.17
CA TYR A 129 1.36 16.81 -3.75
C TYR A 129 2.75 17.09 -3.13
N TYR A 130 2.74 17.33 -1.82
CA TYR A 130 3.93 17.38 -0.99
C TYR A 130 3.75 16.46 0.21
N ASN A 131 4.60 15.43 0.32
CA ASN A 131 4.60 14.53 1.48
C ASN A 131 5.37 15.21 2.62
N THR A 132 4.67 15.57 3.68
CA THR A 132 5.25 16.31 4.81
C THR A 132 6.25 15.49 5.62
N LYS A 133 6.08 14.15 5.70
CA LYS A 133 6.97 13.26 6.44
C LYS A 133 8.29 13.06 5.71
N ASP A 134 8.22 12.73 4.43
CA ASP A 134 9.40 12.41 3.63
C ASP A 134 10.02 13.66 2.98
N LYS A 135 9.34 14.82 3.11
CA LYS A 135 9.70 16.09 2.48
C LYS A 135 9.93 15.97 0.97
N LYS A 136 9.07 15.17 0.30
CA LYS A 136 9.18 14.85 -1.13
C LYS A 136 7.97 15.32 -1.92
N THR A 137 8.25 15.75 -3.15
CA THR A 137 7.25 16.10 -4.15
C THR A 137 7.60 15.47 -5.50
N PRO A 138 6.63 15.12 -6.36
CA PRO A 138 6.91 14.64 -7.71
C PRO A 138 7.64 15.67 -8.58
N CYS A 139 7.61 16.96 -8.19
CA CYS A 139 8.28 18.03 -8.92
C CYS A 139 9.81 17.92 -8.92
N GLU A 140 10.41 17.19 -7.97
CA GLU A 140 11.86 17.00 -7.89
C GLU A 140 12.42 16.27 -9.11
N TYR A 141 11.66 15.31 -9.65
CA TYR A 141 12.06 14.45 -10.77
C TYR A 141 11.20 14.66 -12.01
N CYS A 142 10.44 15.77 -12.06
CA CYS A 142 9.53 16.04 -13.17
C CYS A 142 10.30 16.55 -14.39
N THR A 143 10.17 15.87 -15.52
CA THR A 143 10.78 16.26 -16.80
C THR A 143 10.20 17.57 -17.36
N TYR A 144 9.00 17.94 -16.94
CA TYR A 144 8.32 19.17 -17.38
C TYR A 144 8.54 20.36 -16.44
N LYS A 145 9.47 20.27 -15.49
CA LYS A 145 9.71 21.31 -14.49
C LYS A 145 10.07 22.67 -15.12
N SER A 146 10.85 22.67 -16.19
CA SER A 146 11.26 23.87 -16.92
C SER A 146 10.12 24.58 -17.64
N ILE A 147 9.10 23.84 -18.07
CA ILE A 147 7.91 24.37 -18.76
C ILE A 147 6.85 24.76 -17.73
N CYS A 148 6.59 23.89 -16.78
CA CYS A 148 5.56 24.08 -15.75
C CYS A 148 5.87 25.25 -14.82
N GLN A 149 7.13 25.42 -14.44
CA GLN A 149 7.63 26.49 -13.54
C GLN A 149 6.79 26.66 -12.27
N PHE A 150 6.27 25.54 -11.74
CA PHE A 150 5.51 25.57 -10.51
C PHE A 150 6.38 26.07 -9.35
N ASP A 151 5.97 27.20 -8.76
CA ASP A 151 6.62 27.83 -7.62
C ASP A 151 5.55 28.40 -6.68
N THR A 152 5.61 28.07 -5.41
CA THR A 152 4.65 28.51 -4.39
C THR A 152 4.75 29.99 -4.08
N GLY A 153 5.94 30.59 -4.22
CA GLY A 153 6.17 32.02 -3.95
C GLY A 153 5.71 32.92 -5.09
N ILE A 154 5.90 32.47 -6.33
CA ILE A 154 5.63 33.33 -7.53
C ILE A 154 4.18 33.16 -7.99
N CYS A 155 3.70 31.91 -8.07
CA CYS A 155 2.41 31.60 -8.70
C CYS A 155 1.23 31.66 -7.75
N LYS A 156 1.40 31.93 -6.44
CA LYS A 156 0.38 31.77 -5.38
C LYS A 156 -0.31 30.40 -5.42
N LYS A 157 0.32 29.40 -6.03
CA LYS A 157 -0.15 28.01 -6.09
C LYS A 157 0.37 27.26 -4.88
N GLU A 158 -0.46 26.38 -4.35
CA GLU A 158 -0.13 25.60 -3.17
C GLU A 158 0.05 24.13 -3.50
N TYR A 159 0.89 23.46 -2.74
CA TYR A 159 0.94 22.00 -2.74
C TYR A 159 -0.32 21.41 -2.11
N LYS A 160 -0.73 20.26 -2.62
CA LYS A 160 -1.64 19.38 -1.88
C LYS A 160 -0.81 18.64 -0.82
N TYR A 161 -0.85 19.13 0.42
CA TYR A 161 -0.12 18.50 1.51
C TYR A 161 -0.75 17.17 1.88
N ILE A 162 0.07 16.12 1.90
CA ILE A 162 -0.33 14.79 2.37
C ILE A 162 0.51 14.42 3.59
N SER A 163 -0.15 13.91 4.61
CA SER A 163 0.46 13.34 5.80
C SER A 163 0.28 11.82 5.81
N ASN A 164 1.21 11.11 6.43
CA ASN A 164 1.01 9.69 6.68
C ASN A 164 0.07 9.56 7.88
N LEU A 165 -1.13 9.06 7.61
CA LEU A 165 -2.10 8.74 8.64
C LEU A 165 -1.93 7.27 9.07
N GLU A 166 -2.29 6.98 10.31
CA GLU A 166 -2.38 5.62 10.81
C GLU A 166 -3.49 4.85 10.06
N LYS A 167 -3.32 3.53 9.97
CA LYS A 167 -4.25 2.66 9.22
C LYS A 167 -5.69 2.81 9.71
N GLU A 168 -5.86 2.82 11.00
CA GLU A 168 -7.16 2.94 11.68
C GLU A 168 -7.86 4.25 11.28
N THR A 169 -7.17 5.37 11.34
CA THR A 169 -7.69 6.69 10.95
C THR A 169 -8.13 6.71 9.48
N ILE A 170 -7.32 6.11 8.59
CA ILE A 170 -7.66 6.03 7.15
C ILE A 170 -8.94 5.23 6.95
N LEU A 171 -9.08 4.09 7.65
CA LEU A 171 -10.25 3.23 7.53
C LEU A 171 -11.52 3.87 8.12
N GLU A 172 -11.40 4.66 9.18
CA GLU A 172 -12.51 5.44 9.73
C GLU A 172 -12.97 6.53 8.75
N MET A 173 -12.04 7.30 8.18
CA MET A 173 -12.37 8.31 7.17
C MET A 173 -13.09 7.70 5.96
N MET A 174 -12.68 6.51 5.51
CA MET A 174 -13.32 5.81 4.39
C MET A 174 -14.72 5.27 4.72
N LYS A 175 -15.04 5.12 6.01
CA LYS A 175 -16.36 4.67 6.47
C LYS A 175 -17.38 5.80 6.48
N GLU A 176 -16.93 7.02 6.77
CA GLU A 176 -17.78 8.22 6.87
C GLU A 176 -18.11 8.84 5.50
N GLU A 177 -17.37 8.47 4.45
CA GLU A 177 -17.56 8.92 3.07
C GLU A 177 -18.40 7.96 2.23
#